data_730ffa115c912d1aabee46203e6ded23
#
_entry.id   730ffa115c912d1aabee46203e6ded23
#
_cell.length_a   1.000
_cell.length_b   1.000
_cell.length_c   1.000
_cell.angle_alpha   90.00
_cell.angle_beta   90.00
_cell.angle_gamma   90.00
#
_symmetry.space_group_name_H-M   'P 1'
#
loop_
_entity.id
_entity.type
_entity.pdbx_description
1 polymer ?
#
loop_
_entity_poly.entity_id
_entity_poly.type
_entity_poly.pdbx_seq_one_letter_code
_entity_poly.pdbx_strand_id
1 'polypeptide(L)'
;MLNQIPKIDFNALSNESHNDYQIEQKKLKKAVTDYGFLIIKNYPINFQNINNVFALYRDFFKQDLDEKDKVNMSKTSSNRGWGGIKAEQVNADFNPDNKEIFDCGPNIKVSHQFQDSPYYSKNIWPDGIPSFENKIMEFYKSCSEISISILKQIEISLNYSSNFFANKFELPMALLRCNYYPKR
;
A
#
# COMPACT_ATOMS: atom_id res chain seq x y z
N MET A 1 -10.68 -14.12 -26.83
CA MET A 1 -10.54 -14.62 -25.44
C MET A 1 -10.13 -13.44 -24.59
N LEU A 2 -10.91 -13.07 -23.58
CA LEU A 2 -10.51 -12.08 -22.59
C LEU A 2 -9.25 -12.62 -21.87
N ASN A 3 -8.12 -12.00 -22.13
CA ASN A 3 -6.87 -12.36 -21.48
C ASN A 3 -7.03 -12.14 -19.98
N GLN A 4 -7.09 -13.23 -19.22
CA GLN A 4 -7.19 -13.13 -17.77
C GLN A 4 -5.88 -12.56 -17.21
N ILE A 5 -5.98 -11.62 -16.28
CA ILE A 5 -4.83 -11.07 -15.57
C ILE A 5 -4.02 -12.23 -14.95
N PRO A 6 -2.70 -12.30 -15.19
CA PRO A 6 -1.87 -13.38 -14.67
C PRO A 6 -1.92 -13.49 -13.16
N LYS A 7 -2.09 -14.72 -12.66
CA LYS A 7 -2.07 -15.07 -11.24
C LYS A 7 -0.72 -15.69 -10.89
N ILE A 8 0.02 -15.03 -9.99
CA ILE A 8 1.37 -15.41 -9.57
C ILE A 8 1.31 -16.05 -8.20
N ASP A 9 1.94 -17.20 -8.05
CA ASP A 9 2.13 -17.85 -6.76
C ASP A 9 3.35 -17.26 -6.06
N PHE A 10 3.12 -16.46 -5.01
CA PHE A 10 4.21 -15.78 -4.30
C PHE A 10 5.15 -16.76 -3.60
N ASN A 11 4.61 -17.83 -3.02
CA ASN A 11 5.44 -18.82 -2.34
C ASN A 11 6.43 -19.51 -3.30
N ALA A 12 5.93 -19.93 -4.47
CA ALA A 12 6.77 -20.51 -5.51
C ALA A 12 7.75 -19.49 -6.10
N LEU A 13 7.31 -18.24 -6.32
CA LEU A 13 8.14 -17.17 -6.86
C LEU A 13 9.27 -16.74 -5.91
N SER A 14 9.06 -16.83 -4.60
CA SER A 14 10.02 -16.38 -3.59
C SER A 14 11.08 -17.43 -3.23
N ASN A 15 11.01 -18.63 -3.79
CA ASN A 15 11.92 -19.72 -3.50
C ASN A 15 12.47 -20.34 -4.80
N GLU A 16 13.72 -20.02 -5.12
CA GLU A 16 14.40 -20.49 -6.35
C GLU A 16 14.47 -22.03 -6.45
N SER A 17 14.45 -22.74 -5.31
CA SER A 17 14.44 -24.19 -5.27
C SER A 17 13.03 -24.81 -5.41
N HIS A 18 11.98 -23.98 -5.52
CA HIS A 18 10.63 -24.48 -5.71
C HIS A 18 10.46 -25.02 -7.13
N ASN A 19 9.77 -26.16 -7.29
CA ASN A 19 9.59 -26.81 -8.59
C ASN A 19 8.94 -25.90 -9.63
N ASP A 20 8.02 -25.01 -9.20
CA ASP A 20 7.28 -24.10 -10.07
C ASP A 20 7.96 -22.73 -10.23
N TYR A 21 9.14 -22.50 -9.62
CA TYR A 21 9.81 -21.19 -9.67
C TYR A 21 9.94 -20.64 -11.09
N GLN A 22 10.48 -21.44 -12.01
CA GLN A 22 10.68 -21.03 -13.40
C GLN A 22 9.37 -20.77 -14.15
N ILE A 23 8.30 -21.46 -13.77
CA ILE A 23 6.95 -21.24 -14.33
C ILE A 23 6.43 -19.88 -13.86
N GLU A 24 6.55 -19.58 -12.58
CA GLU A 24 6.09 -18.32 -12.01
C GLU A 24 6.94 -17.13 -12.50
N GLN A 25 8.25 -17.30 -12.70
CA GLN A 25 9.12 -16.30 -13.34
C GLN A 25 8.65 -15.94 -14.76
N LYS A 26 8.30 -16.94 -15.58
CA LYS A 26 7.76 -16.70 -16.93
C LYS A 26 6.41 -15.99 -16.90
N LYS A 27 5.53 -16.37 -15.97
CA LYS A 27 4.24 -15.69 -15.76
C LYS A 27 4.45 -14.25 -15.31
N LEU A 28 5.39 -14.00 -14.38
CA LEU A 28 5.72 -12.66 -13.90
C LEU A 28 6.23 -11.80 -15.05
N LYS A 29 7.20 -12.29 -15.83
CA LYS A 29 7.70 -11.58 -17.02
C LYS A 29 6.54 -11.17 -17.92
N LYS A 30 5.67 -12.11 -18.28
CA LYS A 30 4.51 -11.84 -19.13
C LYS A 30 3.55 -10.84 -18.48
N ALA A 31 3.33 -10.91 -17.16
CA ALA A 31 2.47 -9.99 -16.44
C ALA A 31 2.96 -8.54 -16.57
N VAL A 32 4.27 -8.31 -16.41
CA VAL A 32 4.84 -6.95 -16.44
C VAL A 32 5.04 -6.41 -17.85
N THR A 33 5.28 -7.27 -18.85
CA THR A 33 5.53 -6.83 -20.24
C THR A 33 4.26 -6.69 -21.07
N ASP A 34 3.27 -7.58 -20.87
CA ASP A 34 2.12 -7.67 -21.76
C ASP A 34 0.84 -7.09 -21.15
N TYR A 35 0.73 -7.09 -19.82
CA TYR A 35 -0.50 -6.70 -19.12
C TYR A 35 -0.36 -5.43 -18.28
N GLY A 36 0.79 -5.20 -17.69
CA GLY A 36 0.99 -4.14 -16.67
C GLY A 36 0.30 -4.41 -15.32
N PHE A 37 -0.32 -5.58 -15.15
CA PHE A 37 -1.07 -6.00 -13.95
C PHE A 37 -0.79 -7.46 -13.63
N LEU A 38 -0.87 -7.79 -12.33
CA LEU A 38 -0.80 -9.16 -11.84
C LEU A 38 -1.65 -9.34 -10.57
N ILE A 39 -2.03 -10.57 -10.29
CA ILE A 39 -2.68 -10.96 -9.04
C ILE A 39 -1.73 -11.87 -8.29
N ILE A 40 -1.45 -11.55 -7.02
CA ILE A 40 -0.63 -12.37 -6.14
C ILE A 40 -1.52 -13.29 -5.33
N LYS A 41 -1.15 -14.58 -5.24
CA LYS A 41 -1.75 -15.58 -4.35
C LYS A 41 -0.67 -16.21 -3.47
N ASN A 42 -1.06 -16.86 -2.40
CA ASN A 42 -0.18 -17.55 -1.45
C ASN A 42 0.92 -16.64 -0.87
N TYR A 43 0.57 -15.37 -0.63
CA TYR A 43 1.42 -14.38 0.03
C TYR A 43 1.39 -14.57 1.56
N PRO A 44 2.45 -14.15 2.29
CA PRO A 44 2.60 -14.42 3.73
C PRO A 44 1.83 -13.44 4.64
N ILE A 45 0.65 -12.99 4.22
CA ILE A 45 -0.25 -12.22 5.08
C ILE A 45 -1.47 -13.08 5.38
N ASN A 46 -1.73 -13.31 6.67
CA ASN A 46 -2.90 -14.05 7.10
C ASN A 46 -4.18 -13.26 6.78
N PHE A 47 -5.18 -13.95 6.23
CA PHE A 47 -6.49 -13.39 5.92
C PHE A 47 -7.16 -12.72 7.14
N GLN A 48 -6.96 -13.26 8.36
CA GLN A 48 -7.45 -12.65 9.58
C GLN A 48 -6.82 -11.27 9.83
N ASN A 49 -5.53 -11.09 9.54
CA ASN A 49 -4.87 -9.78 9.67
C ASN A 49 -5.46 -8.77 8.70
N ILE A 50 -5.76 -9.18 7.48
CA ILE A 50 -6.43 -8.31 6.49
C ILE A 50 -7.81 -7.89 7.00
N ASN A 51 -8.62 -8.83 7.50
CA ASN A 51 -9.94 -8.54 8.05
C ASN A 51 -9.87 -7.61 9.28
N ASN A 52 -8.89 -7.79 10.15
CA ASN A 52 -8.67 -6.92 11.30
C ASN A 52 -8.35 -5.47 10.86
N VAL A 53 -7.51 -5.30 9.85
CA VAL A 53 -7.20 -3.99 9.28
C VAL A 53 -8.45 -3.33 8.69
N PHE A 54 -9.26 -4.07 7.93
CA PHE A 54 -10.54 -3.56 7.42
C PHE A 54 -11.53 -3.21 8.53
N ALA A 55 -11.57 -3.98 9.62
CA ALA A 55 -12.41 -3.67 10.78
C ALA A 55 -11.98 -2.36 11.44
N LEU A 56 -10.68 -2.15 11.68
CA LEU A 56 -10.15 -0.92 12.25
C LEU A 56 -10.49 0.31 11.41
N TYR A 57 -10.28 0.24 10.10
CA TYR A 57 -10.66 1.34 9.20
C TYR A 57 -12.17 1.58 9.18
N ARG A 58 -12.99 0.52 9.21
CA ARG A 58 -14.45 0.65 9.28
C ARG A 58 -14.88 1.35 10.57
N ASP A 59 -14.27 1.01 11.69
CA ASP A 59 -14.57 1.64 12.98
C ASP A 59 -14.15 3.11 12.98
N PHE A 60 -13.01 3.44 12.36
CA PHE A 60 -12.58 4.81 12.16
C PHE A 60 -13.57 5.62 11.29
N PHE A 61 -13.93 5.13 10.11
CA PHE A 61 -14.82 5.88 9.20
C PHE A 61 -16.26 6.04 9.73
N LYS A 62 -16.66 5.24 10.73
CA LYS A 62 -17.95 5.37 11.42
C LYS A 62 -17.95 6.39 12.56
N GLN A 63 -16.79 6.89 12.96
CA GLN A 63 -16.72 7.92 13.99
C GLN A 63 -17.39 9.22 13.54
N ASP A 64 -17.78 10.04 14.49
CA ASP A 64 -18.30 11.38 14.25
C ASP A 64 -17.25 12.24 13.53
N LEU A 65 -17.73 13.25 12.80
CA LEU A 65 -16.90 14.12 12.01
C LEU A 65 -15.81 14.80 12.84
N ASP A 66 -16.16 15.24 14.06
CA ASP A 66 -15.22 15.92 14.95
C ASP A 66 -14.04 15.02 15.36
N GLU A 67 -14.29 13.72 15.55
CA GLU A 67 -13.22 12.75 15.87
C GLU A 67 -12.32 12.51 14.66
N LYS A 68 -12.89 12.34 13.47
CA LYS A 68 -12.13 12.17 12.23
C LYS A 68 -11.33 13.42 11.89
N ASP A 69 -11.88 14.59 12.14
CA ASP A 69 -11.19 15.86 11.85
C ASP A 69 -9.94 16.09 12.71
N LYS A 70 -9.83 15.46 13.87
CA LYS A 70 -8.60 15.51 14.69
C LYS A 70 -7.36 15.04 13.91
N VAL A 71 -7.55 14.10 13.01
CA VAL A 71 -6.50 13.50 12.18
C VAL A 71 -6.63 13.90 10.69
N ASN A 72 -7.21 15.07 10.42
CA ASN A 72 -7.38 15.58 9.06
C ASN A 72 -6.02 15.90 8.42
N MET A 73 -5.79 15.39 7.21
CA MET A 73 -4.54 15.57 6.48
C MET A 73 -4.21 17.04 6.18
N SER A 74 -5.21 17.93 6.12
CA SER A 74 -4.98 19.36 5.95
C SER A 74 -4.17 19.98 7.09
N LYS A 75 -4.17 19.36 8.29
CA LYS A 75 -3.41 19.78 9.46
C LYS A 75 -1.93 19.37 9.41
N THR A 76 -1.58 18.46 8.52
CA THR A 76 -0.20 17.93 8.41
C THR A 76 0.57 18.50 7.23
N SER A 77 -0.06 19.28 6.37
CA SER A 77 0.50 19.73 5.08
C SER A 77 1.07 18.58 4.23
N SER A 78 0.54 17.39 4.40
CA SER A 78 1.00 16.17 3.73
C SER A 78 -0.15 15.19 3.51
N ASN A 79 0.11 14.14 2.73
CA ASN A 79 -0.82 13.04 2.54
C ASN A 79 -0.70 12.05 3.71
N ARG A 80 -1.02 12.46 4.94
CA ARG A 80 -1.07 11.62 6.13
C ARG A 80 -2.31 11.93 6.94
N GLY A 81 -3.06 10.89 7.29
CA GLY A 81 -4.30 11.01 8.04
C GLY A 81 -5.54 10.92 7.17
N TRP A 82 -6.62 11.52 7.62
CA TRP A 82 -7.94 11.45 7.01
C TRP A 82 -8.21 12.60 6.03
N GLY A 83 -8.78 12.25 4.88
CA GLY A 83 -9.40 13.19 3.95
C GLY A 83 -10.90 12.92 3.84
N GLY A 84 -11.69 13.96 4.09
CA GLY A 84 -13.15 13.86 4.03
C GLY A 84 -13.71 13.77 2.62
N ILE A 85 -15.04 13.64 2.53
CA ILE A 85 -15.77 13.66 1.25
C ILE A 85 -15.41 14.95 0.50
N LYS A 86 -15.10 14.82 -0.78
CA LYS A 86 -14.65 15.91 -1.66
C LYS A 86 -13.22 16.43 -1.37
N ALA A 87 -12.45 15.77 -0.53
CA ALA A 87 -11.06 16.14 -0.31
C ALA A 87 -10.19 15.95 -1.56
N GLU A 88 -10.59 15.05 -2.44
CA GLU A 88 -9.91 14.81 -3.73
C GLU A 88 -10.82 15.10 -4.91
N GLN A 89 -10.23 15.73 -5.92
CA GLN A 89 -10.87 16.00 -7.22
C GLN A 89 -9.83 15.76 -8.30
N VAL A 90 -10.08 14.75 -9.14
CA VAL A 90 -9.14 14.37 -10.21
C VAL A 90 -9.14 15.38 -11.35
N ASN A 91 -10.32 15.96 -11.65
CA ASN A 91 -10.47 16.97 -12.69
C ASN A 91 -11.41 18.06 -12.20
N ALA A 92 -10.98 19.32 -12.30
CA ALA A 92 -11.74 20.51 -11.86
C ALA A 92 -13.11 20.64 -12.55
N ASP A 93 -13.27 20.08 -13.75
CA ASP A 93 -14.52 20.14 -14.53
C ASP A 93 -15.57 19.10 -14.09
N PHE A 94 -15.20 18.17 -13.21
CA PHE A 94 -16.09 17.12 -12.73
C PHE A 94 -16.36 17.26 -11.23
N ASN A 95 -17.42 16.59 -10.75
CA ASN A 95 -17.71 16.55 -9.33
C ASN A 95 -16.57 15.89 -8.55
N PRO A 96 -16.21 16.40 -7.36
CA PRO A 96 -15.26 15.74 -6.47
C PRO A 96 -15.70 14.32 -6.11
N ASP A 97 -14.73 13.49 -5.77
CA ASP A 97 -14.96 12.10 -5.38
C ASP A 97 -15.84 12.03 -4.12
N ASN A 98 -16.86 11.15 -4.18
CA ASN A 98 -17.71 10.85 -3.03
C ASN A 98 -17.09 9.69 -2.22
N LYS A 99 -15.91 9.93 -1.67
CA LYS A 99 -15.18 9.00 -0.82
C LYS A 99 -14.50 9.72 0.33
N GLU A 100 -14.27 9.00 1.40
CA GLU A 100 -13.30 9.37 2.43
C GLU A 100 -12.04 8.53 2.25
N ILE A 101 -10.89 9.05 2.67
CA ILE A 101 -9.60 8.35 2.59
C ILE A 101 -8.89 8.42 3.92
N PHE A 102 -8.03 7.44 4.18
CA PHE A 102 -7.05 7.52 5.26
C PHE A 102 -5.71 7.02 4.72
N ASP A 103 -4.70 7.88 4.82
CA ASP A 103 -3.36 7.62 4.32
C ASP A 103 -2.34 7.51 5.45
N CYS A 104 -1.46 6.53 5.35
CA CYS A 104 -0.25 6.47 6.14
C CYS A 104 0.94 6.03 5.28
N GLY A 105 2.13 6.24 5.78
CA GLY A 105 3.36 5.92 5.06
C GLY A 105 4.50 5.59 6.00
N PRO A 106 5.74 5.52 5.49
CA PRO A 106 6.89 5.14 6.29
C PRO A 106 7.15 6.15 7.40
N ASN A 107 7.50 5.65 8.58
CA ASN A 107 8.09 6.44 9.64
C ASN A 107 9.61 6.51 9.40
N ILE A 108 10.16 7.72 9.27
CA ILE A 108 11.59 7.94 9.16
C ILE A 108 12.16 8.48 10.47
N LYS A 109 13.45 8.23 10.69
CA LYS A 109 14.15 8.75 11.88
C LYS A 109 14.24 10.28 11.79
N VAL A 110 14.13 10.96 12.92
CA VAL A 110 14.23 12.43 13.03
C VAL A 110 15.57 12.98 12.49
N SER A 111 16.64 12.18 12.50
CA SER A 111 17.95 12.56 11.96
C SER A 111 18.13 12.23 10.47
N HIS A 112 17.09 11.76 9.79
CA HIS A 112 17.21 11.40 8.39
C HIS A 112 17.22 12.65 7.49
N GLN A 113 18.02 12.63 6.42
CA GLN A 113 18.15 13.77 5.49
C GLN A 113 16.83 14.26 4.86
N PHE A 114 15.79 13.43 4.84
CA PHE A 114 14.46 13.75 4.32
C PHE A 114 13.42 14.01 5.41
N GLN A 115 13.83 14.20 6.69
CA GLN A 115 12.90 14.41 7.81
C GLN A 115 11.92 15.57 7.60
N ASP A 116 12.36 16.62 6.91
CA ASP A 116 11.57 17.82 6.67
C ASP A 116 10.87 17.80 5.29
N SER A 117 10.98 16.68 4.58
CA SER A 117 10.30 16.51 3.30
C SER A 117 8.81 16.23 3.50
N PRO A 118 7.90 16.91 2.77
CA PRO A 118 6.47 16.65 2.88
C PRO A 118 6.09 15.21 2.49
N TYR A 119 6.93 14.53 1.72
CA TYR A 119 6.70 13.12 1.33
C TYR A 119 6.91 12.14 2.49
N TYR A 120 7.66 12.54 3.54
CA TYR A 120 7.97 11.72 4.70
C TYR A 120 7.44 12.33 6.00
N SER A 121 6.37 13.11 5.92
CA SER A 121 5.72 13.67 7.10
C SER A 121 5.30 12.58 8.08
N LYS A 122 5.23 12.96 9.36
CA LYS A 122 4.77 12.05 10.41
C LYS A 122 3.33 11.59 10.16
N ASN A 123 3.09 10.33 10.40
CA ASN A 123 1.73 9.82 10.46
C ASN A 123 0.98 10.46 11.65
N ILE A 124 -0.31 10.66 11.48
CA ILE A 124 -1.24 11.05 12.56
C ILE A 124 -2.27 9.94 12.73
N TRP A 125 -2.61 9.66 13.97
CA TRP A 125 -3.42 8.50 14.31
C TRP A 125 -4.61 8.88 15.20
N PRO A 126 -5.78 8.21 15.05
CA PRO A 126 -6.92 8.45 15.92
C PRO A 126 -6.67 7.91 17.34
N ASP A 127 -6.94 8.73 18.35
CA ASP A 127 -6.74 8.36 19.75
C ASP A 127 -7.77 7.34 20.27
N GLY A 128 -8.97 7.35 19.73
CA GLY A 128 -10.12 6.58 20.24
C GLY A 128 -10.20 5.12 19.81
N ILE A 129 -9.25 4.61 18.99
CA ILE A 129 -9.30 3.23 18.48
C ILE A 129 -8.07 2.46 18.94
N PRO A 130 -8.21 1.55 19.92
CA PRO A 130 -7.09 0.78 20.43
C PRO A 130 -6.34 0.02 19.34
N SER A 131 -5.01 0.04 19.39
CA SER A 131 -4.11 -0.67 18.48
C SER A 131 -4.21 -0.26 16.99
N PHE A 132 -4.91 0.83 16.64
CA PHE A 132 -5.05 1.27 15.25
C PHE A 132 -3.68 1.47 14.59
N GLU A 133 -2.84 2.35 15.14
CA GLU A 133 -1.48 2.59 14.62
C GLU A 133 -0.68 1.29 14.49
N ASN A 134 -0.58 0.52 15.56
CA ASN A 134 0.26 -0.67 15.60
C ASN A 134 -0.14 -1.69 14.51
N LYS A 135 -1.44 -1.97 14.38
CA LYS A 135 -1.95 -2.96 13.41
C LYS A 135 -1.86 -2.46 11.98
N ILE A 136 -2.12 -1.18 11.73
CA ILE A 136 -1.98 -0.59 10.40
C ILE A 136 -0.51 -0.58 9.98
N MET A 137 0.41 -0.20 10.86
CA MET A 137 1.84 -0.19 10.54
C MET A 137 2.44 -1.59 10.40
N GLU A 138 1.98 -2.59 11.16
CA GLU A 138 2.33 -3.99 10.96
C GLU A 138 1.91 -4.47 9.55
N PHE A 139 0.69 -4.15 9.15
CA PHE A 139 0.18 -4.49 7.82
C PHE A 139 0.92 -3.73 6.70
N TYR A 140 1.18 -2.43 6.88
CA TYR A 140 1.99 -1.62 5.98
C TYR A 140 3.36 -2.25 5.73
N LYS A 141 4.04 -2.65 6.80
CA LYS A 141 5.35 -3.31 6.73
C LYS A 141 5.29 -4.60 5.93
N SER A 142 4.32 -5.47 6.22
CA SER A 142 4.14 -6.74 5.51
C SER A 142 3.86 -6.52 4.00
N CYS A 143 3.04 -5.55 3.64
CA CYS A 143 2.79 -5.19 2.24
C CYS A 143 4.05 -4.66 1.55
N SER A 144 4.84 -3.84 2.26
CA SER A 144 6.09 -3.29 1.73
C SER A 144 7.13 -4.40 1.47
N GLU A 145 7.28 -5.34 2.38
CA GLU A 145 8.19 -6.47 2.24
C GLU A 145 7.82 -7.36 1.04
N ILE A 146 6.52 -7.64 0.86
CA ILE A 146 6.03 -8.36 -0.33
C ILE A 146 6.33 -7.59 -1.60
N SER A 147 6.08 -6.29 -1.61
CA SER A 147 6.30 -5.43 -2.78
C SER A 147 7.77 -5.39 -3.19
N ILE A 148 8.69 -5.26 -2.24
CA ILE A 148 10.13 -5.31 -2.49
C ILE A 148 10.56 -6.68 -3.01
N SER A 149 10.01 -7.77 -2.43
CA SER A 149 10.28 -9.12 -2.93
C SER A 149 9.82 -9.29 -4.38
N ILE A 150 8.64 -8.79 -4.75
CA ILE A 150 8.14 -8.83 -6.12
C ILE A 150 9.05 -8.02 -7.06
N LEU A 151 9.48 -6.82 -6.67
CA LEU A 151 10.40 -6.00 -7.46
C LEU A 151 11.72 -6.73 -7.73
N LYS A 152 12.26 -7.42 -6.73
CA LYS A 152 13.45 -8.27 -6.91
C LYS A 152 13.22 -9.39 -7.92
N GLN A 153 12.07 -10.04 -7.89
CA GLN A 153 11.74 -11.08 -8.86
C GLN A 153 11.50 -10.51 -10.28
N ILE A 154 11.03 -9.28 -10.38
CA ILE A 154 10.93 -8.56 -11.67
C ILE A 154 12.33 -8.28 -12.24
N GLU A 155 13.30 -7.87 -11.41
CA GLU A 155 14.70 -7.71 -11.84
C GLU A 155 15.21 -8.98 -12.52
N ILE A 156 15.02 -10.12 -11.85
CA ILE A 156 15.45 -11.43 -12.34
C ILE A 156 14.73 -11.78 -13.64
N SER A 157 13.41 -11.62 -13.69
CA SER A 157 12.60 -12.00 -14.86
C SER A 157 12.93 -11.18 -16.11
N LEU A 158 13.38 -9.94 -15.94
CA LEU A 158 13.74 -9.00 -17.00
C LEU A 158 15.25 -8.93 -17.27
N ASN A 159 16.06 -9.75 -16.59
CA ASN A 159 17.52 -9.77 -16.69
C ASN A 159 18.19 -8.42 -16.36
N TYR A 160 17.64 -7.67 -15.40
CA TYR A 160 18.31 -6.51 -14.84
C TYR A 160 19.46 -6.93 -13.93
N SER A 161 20.39 -6.00 -13.68
CA SER A 161 21.45 -6.21 -12.69
C SER A 161 20.86 -6.43 -11.29
N SER A 162 21.51 -7.26 -10.50
CA SER A 162 21.13 -7.48 -9.10
C SER A 162 21.03 -6.15 -8.33
N ASN A 163 20.00 -6.01 -7.53
CA ASN A 163 19.71 -4.82 -6.73
C ASN A 163 19.40 -3.54 -7.55
N PHE A 164 19.00 -3.66 -8.80
CA PHE A 164 18.61 -2.51 -9.62
C PHE A 164 17.50 -1.68 -8.95
N PHE A 165 16.45 -2.34 -8.45
CA PHE A 165 15.38 -1.67 -7.70
C PHE A 165 15.74 -1.48 -6.23
N ALA A 166 16.41 -2.43 -5.57
CA ALA A 166 16.71 -2.35 -4.14
C ALA A 166 17.40 -1.03 -3.78
N ASN A 167 18.39 -0.60 -4.56
CA ASN A 167 19.11 0.65 -4.36
C ASN A 167 18.21 1.90 -4.53
N LYS A 168 17.08 1.78 -5.22
CA LYS A 168 16.13 2.89 -5.45
C LYS A 168 14.99 2.89 -4.44
N PHE A 169 14.74 1.76 -3.79
CA PHE A 169 13.66 1.55 -2.84
C PHE A 169 14.16 1.27 -1.42
N GLU A 170 15.36 1.73 -1.09
CA GLU A 170 15.90 1.65 0.28
C GLU A 170 15.00 2.39 1.28
N LEU A 171 14.46 3.53 0.86
CA LEU A 171 13.44 4.27 1.60
C LEU A 171 12.29 4.64 0.63
N PRO A 172 11.36 3.73 0.35
CA PRO A 172 10.29 3.99 -0.59
C PRO A 172 9.28 5.01 -0.06
N MET A 173 8.86 5.95 -0.90
CA MET A 173 7.71 6.85 -0.61
C MET A 173 6.38 6.10 -0.76
N ALA A 174 6.30 4.90 -0.21
CA ALA A 174 5.10 4.08 -0.30
C ALA A 174 4.00 4.61 0.63
N LEU A 175 2.78 4.63 0.15
CA LEU A 175 1.59 4.96 0.92
C LEU A 175 0.69 3.73 1.05
N LEU A 176 0.15 3.52 2.25
CA LEU A 176 -1.00 2.65 2.46
C LEU A 176 -2.22 3.55 2.53
N ARG A 177 -3.15 3.36 1.59
CA ARG A 177 -4.40 4.11 1.52
C ARG A 177 -5.58 3.18 1.72
N CYS A 178 -6.51 3.59 2.60
CA CYS A 178 -7.84 3.03 2.68
C CYS A 178 -8.85 4.00 2.09
N ASN A 179 -9.66 3.55 1.14
CA ASN A 179 -10.78 4.31 0.60
C ASN A 179 -12.09 3.79 1.21
N TYR A 180 -12.93 4.72 1.64
CA TYR A 180 -14.28 4.45 2.12
C TYR A 180 -15.31 5.14 1.23
N TYR A 181 -16.22 4.39 0.67
CA TYR A 181 -17.31 4.88 -0.17
C TYR A 181 -18.62 4.78 0.62
N PRO A 182 -19.14 5.90 1.18
CA PRO A 182 -20.39 5.89 1.91
C PRO A 182 -21.56 5.55 0.97
N LYS A 183 -22.59 4.91 1.52
CA LYS A 183 -23.83 4.71 0.76
C LYS A 183 -24.45 6.08 0.45
N ARG A 184 -24.92 6.22 -0.78
CA ARG A 184 -25.74 7.35 -1.22
C ARG A 184 -27.16 7.19 -0.73
#